data_6c82f19f23daddff88d7654a2fb8db66
#
_entry.id   6c82f19f23daddff88d7654a2fb8db66
#
_cell.length_a   1.000
_cell.length_b   1.000
_cell.length_c   1.000
_cell.angle_alpha   90.00
_cell.angle_beta   90.00
_cell.angle_gamma   90.00
#
_symmetry.space_group_name_H-M   'P 1'
#
loop_
_entity.id
_entity.type
_entity.pdbx_description
1 polymer ?
#
loop_
_entity_poly.entity_id
_entity_poly.type
_entity_poly.pdbx_seq_one_letter_code
_entity_poly.pdbx_strand_id
1 'polypeptide(L)'
;QWFFDRFGWKTVKKFKNYMKTKKFVLEAGTGIGNTADLLSINSSSTVFAIDASESIDFAFKKYGKQSNLHFLQADLRKLPFKKKFFDYILSDQVLHHTKNTKTSFKYLTKFLKRDGIISIYVYNKKAPVREFSDDHIRETTVNMSFDDCMKFSKDMAILGKSLSKL
;
A
#
# COMPACT_ATOMS: atom_id res chain seq x y z
N GLN A 1 0.73 -15.96 1.61
CA GLN A 1 2.12 -16.32 1.30
C GLN A 1 2.83 -15.22 0.48
N TRP A 2 2.23 -14.68 -0.61
CA TRP A 2 2.82 -13.65 -1.48
C TRP A 2 3.39 -12.42 -0.74
N PHE A 3 2.77 -11.96 0.34
CA PHE A 3 3.25 -10.85 1.17
C PHE A 3 4.61 -11.18 1.79
N PHE A 4 4.73 -12.36 2.38
CA PHE A 4 5.95 -12.77 3.06
C PHE A 4 7.11 -12.98 2.09
N ASP A 5 6.82 -13.49 0.90
CA ASP A 5 7.81 -13.69 -0.16
C ASP A 5 8.27 -12.35 -0.74
N ARG A 6 7.33 -11.43 -1.01
CA ARG A 6 7.61 -10.08 -1.54
C ARG A 6 8.54 -9.28 -0.63
N PHE A 7 8.32 -9.33 0.68
CA PHE A 7 9.12 -8.58 1.65
C PHE A 7 10.25 -9.38 2.29
N GLY A 8 10.58 -10.53 1.74
CA GLY A 8 11.75 -11.34 2.14
C GLY A 8 11.59 -12.11 3.45
N TRP A 9 10.38 -12.16 4.02
CA TRP A 9 10.14 -12.88 5.27
C TRP A 9 10.13 -14.40 5.11
N LYS A 10 9.84 -14.89 3.88
CA LYS A 10 9.75 -16.32 3.49
C LYS A 10 8.65 -17.09 4.22
N THR A 11 8.44 -16.88 5.52
CA THR A 11 7.42 -17.57 6.31
C THR A 11 6.73 -16.64 7.31
N VAL A 12 5.46 -16.93 7.61
CA VAL A 12 4.70 -16.28 8.69
C VAL A 12 5.43 -16.35 10.03
N LYS A 13 6.05 -17.51 10.34
CA LYS A 13 6.79 -17.72 11.60
C LYS A 13 7.96 -16.73 11.75
N LYS A 14 8.75 -16.51 10.69
CA LYS A 14 9.85 -15.53 10.69
C LYS A 14 9.34 -14.12 10.90
N PHE A 15 8.28 -13.75 10.18
CA PHE A 15 7.64 -12.45 10.34
C PHE A 15 7.12 -12.23 11.78
N LYS A 16 6.35 -13.18 12.33
CA LYS A 16 5.86 -13.12 13.71
C LYS A 16 7.00 -12.98 14.72
N ASN A 17 8.09 -13.72 14.55
CA ASN A 17 9.24 -13.63 15.45
C ASN A 17 9.90 -12.25 15.39
N TYR A 18 10.02 -11.66 14.21
CA TYR A 18 10.53 -10.29 14.08
C TYR A 18 9.58 -9.27 14.74
N MET A 19 8.28 -9.43 14.55
CA MET A 19 7.27 -8.50 15.07
C MET A 19 7.10 -8.56 16.60
N LYS A 20 7.52 -9.65 17.27
CA LYS A 20 7.39 -9.79 18.74
C LYS A 20 7.99 -8.64 19.54
N THR A 21 9.05 -8.01 19.05
CA THR A 21 9.76 -6.92 19.72
C THR A 21 9.32 -5.53 19.22
N LYS A 22 8.39 -5.46 18.28
CA LYS A 22 7.94 -4.20 17.66
C LYS A 22 6.72 -3.69 18.39
N LYS A 23 6.75 -2.42 18.80
CA LYS A 23 5.69 -1.78 19.56
C LYS A 23 4.75 -0.97 18.64
N PHE A 24 5.33 -0.20 17.74
CA PHE A 24 4.58 0.68 16.84
C PHE A 24 4.92 0.40 15.37
N VAL A 25 3.89 0.17 14.59
CA VAL A 25 3.97 -0.16 13.17
C VAL A 25 3.14 0.83 12.37
N LEU A 26 3.65 1.27 11.22
CA LEU A 26 2.92 2.09 10.27
C LEU A 26 2.74 1.34 8.96
N GLU A 27 1.52 1.27 8.45
CA GLU A 27 1.25 1.02 7.05
C GLU A 27 0.91 2.33 6.35
N ALA A 28 1.78 2.75 5.43
CA ALA A 28 1.63 3.99 4.69
C ALA A 28 1.01 3.71 3.31
N GLY A 29 -0.28 4.04 3.16
CA GLY A 29 -1.12 3.74 2.01
C GLY A 29 -1.81 2.39 2.16
N THR A 30 -2.75 2.29 3.09
CA THR A 30 -3.42 1.02 3.43
C THR A 30 -4.53 0.62 2.46
N GLY A 31 -5.07 1.60 1.67
CA GLY A 31 -6.24 1.37 0.83
C GLY A 31 -7.40 0.79 1.65
N ILE A 32 -7.89 -0.37 1.26
CA ILE A 32 -9.02 -1.06 1.93
C ILE A 32 -8.59 -1.90 3.16
N GLY A 33 -7.36 -1.77 3.65
CA GLY A 33 -6.92 -2.28 4.95
C GLY A 33 -6.50 -3.76 5.01
N ASN A 34 -6.41 -4.48 3.89
CA ASN A 34 -6.10 -5.92 3.92
C ASN A 34 -4.71 -6.22 4.51
N THR A 35 -3.73 -5.39 4.20
CA THR A 35 -2.36 -5.57 4.71
C THR A 35 -2.26 -5.09 6.17
N ALA A 36 -3.00 -4.04 6.55
CA ALA A 36 -3.11 -3.60 7.95
C ALA A 36 -3.67 -4.71 8.84
N ASP A 37 -4.73 -5.40 8.39
CA ASP A 37 -5.28 -6.58 9.05
C ASP A 37 -4.22 -7.67 9.22
N LEU A 38 -3.49 -8.01 8.13
CA LEU A 38 -2.42 -9.02 8.19
C LEU A 38 -1.32 -8.65 9.20
N LEU A 39 -0.93 -7.36 9.26
CA LEU A 39 0.05 -6.88 10.25
C LEU A 39 -0.49 -7.01 11.67
N SER A 40 -1.74 -6.63 11.89
CA SER A 40 -2.42 -6.63 13.19
C SER A 40 -2.58 -8.05 13.75
N ILE A 41 -3.11 -8.99 12.98
CA ILE A 41 -3.34 -10.38 13.44
C ILE A 41 -2.05 -11.20 13.61
N ASN A 42 -0.95 -10.77 13.03
CA ASN A 42 0.35 -11.45 13.11
C ASN A 42 1.34 -10.80 14.09
N SER A 43 0.90 -9.79 14.84
CA SER A 43 1.73 -9.13 15.85
C SER A 43 0.89 -8.64 17.04
N SER A 44 1.55 -8.37 18.15
CA SER A 44 1.00 -7.64 19.30
C SER A 44 1.27 -6.13 19.21
N SER A 45 1.78 -5.66 18.08
CA SER A 45 2.12 -4.25 17.85
C SER A 45 0.85 -3.41 17.73
N THR A 46 0.93 -2.14 18.13
CA THR A 46 -0.05 -1.14 17.72
C THR A 46 0.21 -0.78 16.26
N VAL A 47 -0.73 -1.08 15.38
CA VAL A 47 -0.65 -0.81 13.95
C VAL A 47 -1.44 0.45 13.61
N PHE A 48 -0.78 1.41 13.00
CA PHE A 48 -1.40 2.59 12.42
C PHE A 48 -1.45 2.41 10.90
N ALA A 49 -2.65 2.44 10.35
CA ALA A 49 -2.89 2.29 8.92
C ALA A 49 -3.40 3.62 8.36
N ILE A 50 -2.67 4.20 7.42
CA ILE A 50 -3.04 5.50 6.84
C ILE A 50 -3.32 5.40 5.35
N ASP A 51 -4.28 6.18 4.89
CA ASP A 51 -4.53 6.43 3.48
C ASP A 51 -5.04 7.87 3.29
N ALA A 52 -4.75 8.47 2.14
CA ALA A 52 -5.24 9.82 1.82
C ALA A 52 -6.66 9.80 1.25
N SER A 53 -7.10 8.66 0.74
CA SER A 53 -8.40 8.48 0.08
C SER A 53 -9.50 8.04 1.05
N GLU A 54 -10.75 8.10 0.59
CA GLU A 54 -11.93 7.63 1.33
C GLU A 54 -11.97 6.10 1.50
N SER A 55 -11.05 5.36 0.85
CA SER A 55 -10.93 3.90 1.07
C SER A 55 -10.66 3.54 2.53
N ILE A 56 -10.16 4.50 3.32
CA ILE A 56 -9.95 4.35 4.76
C ILE A 56 -11.23 4.03 5.52
N ASP A 57 -12.38 4.56 5.09
CA ASP A 57 -13.68 4.31 5.71
C ASP A 57 -14.12 2.85 5.51
N PHE A 58 -13.86 2.29 4.34
CA PHE A 58 -14.09 0.87 4.06
C PHE A 58 -13.18 -0.02 4.91
N ALA A 59 -11.91 0.36 5.03
CA ALA A 59 -10.97 -0.34 5.87
C ALA A 59 -11.41 -0.34 7.34
N PHE A 60 -11.81 0.83 7.86
CA PHE A 60 -12.31 0.97 9.23
C PHE A 60 -13.60 0.16 9.46
N LYS A 61 -14.57 0.24 8.54
CA LYS A 61 -15.82 -0.54 8.62
C LYS A 61 -15.54 -2.05 8.70
N LYS A 62 -14.55 -2.52 7.97
CA LYS A 62 -14.21 -3.95 7.88
C LYS A 62 -13.37 -4.44 9.06
N TYR A 63 -12.38 -3.66 9.48
CA TYR A 63 -11.35 -4.10 10.42
C TYR A 63 -11.22 -3.26 11.70
N GLY A 64 -11.96 -2.17 11.83
CA GLY A 64 -11.84 -1.21 12.94
C GLY A 64 -12.24 -1.74 14.32
N LYS A 65 -12.72 -2.98 14.41
CA LYS A 65 -13.01 -3.64 15.71
C LYS A 65 -11.77 -4.23 16.38
N GLN A 66 -10.64 -4.30 15.69
CA GLN A 66 -9.39 -4.81 16.25
C GLN A 66 -8.76 -3.77 17.18
N SER A 67 -8.50 -4.15 18.42
CA SER A 67 -8.03 -3.23 19.47
C SER A 67 -6.63 -2.66 19.22
N ASN A 68 -5.81 -3.34 18.42
CA ASN A 68 -4.45 -2.95 18.10
C ASN A 68 -4.28 -2.33 16.70
N LEU A 69 -5.40 -2.07 15.96
CA LEU A 69 -5.38 -1.52 14.62
C LEU A 69 -6.13 -0.19 14.55
N HIS A 70 -5.43 0.87 14.16
CA HIS A 70 -5.96 2.23 14.12
C HIS A 70 -5.86 2.78 12.69
N PHE A 71 -6.99 3.23 12.15
CA PHE A 71 -7.09 3.82 10.83
C PHE A 71 -7.11 5.34 10.93
N LEU A 72 -6.34 6.02 10.06
CA LEU A 72 -6.31 7.47 9.96
C LEU A 72 -6.34 7.91 8.49
N GLN A 73 -7.24 8.81 8.14
CA GLN A 73 -7.16 9.48 6.85
C GLN A 73 -6.05 10.54 6.93
N ALA A 74 -4.97 10.32 6.21
CA ALA A 74 -3.82 11.22 6.23
C ALA A 74 -2.95 11.09 4.97
N ASP A 75 -2.38 12.23 4.56
CA ASP A 75 -1.35 12.23 3.52
C ASP A 75 -0.02 11.73 4.11
N LEU A 76 0.55 10.70 3.51
CA LEU A 76 1.83 10.13 3.93
C LEU A 76 3.00 11.15 3.89
N ARG A 77 2.81 12.30 3.21
CA ARG A 77 3.77 13.40 3.16
C ARG A 77 3.61 14.41 4.32
N LYS A 78 2.56 14.26 5.15
CA LYS A 78 2.25 15.11 6.31
C LYS A 78 1.75 14.29 7.48
N LEU A 79 2.57 13.35 7.94
CA LEU A 79 2.20 12.42 9.01
C LEU A 79 2.03 13.12 10.36
N PRO A 80 0.94 12.85 11.11
CA PRO A 80 0.67 13.45 12.41
C PRO A 80 1.40 12.71 13.55
N PHE A 81 2.60 12.21 13.30
CA PHE A 81 3.38 11.44 14.26
C PHE A 81 4.70 12.14 14.63
N LYS A 82 5.24 11.78 15.78
CA LYS A 82 6.59 12.19 16.17
C LYS A 82 7.63 11.49 15.29
N LYS A 83 8.72 12.18 14.96
CA LYS A 83 9.89 11.56 14.33
C LYS A 83 10.43 10.43 15.23
N LYS A 84 11.04 9.42 14.63
CA LYS A 84 11.62 8.26 15.34
C LYS A 84 10.62 7.53 16.24
N PHE A 85 9.39 7.35 15.75
CA PHE A 85 8.30 6.74 16.50
C PHE A 85 8.08 5.25 16.17
N PHE A 86 8.22 4.87 14.90
CA PHE A 86 7.89 3.53 14.44
C PHE A 86 9.06 2.56 14.49
N ASP A 87 8.81 1.33 14.92
CA ASP A 87 9.74 0.22 14.85
C ASP A 87 9.77 -0.42 13.45
N TYR A 88 8.63 -0.36 12.76
CA TYR A 88 8.47 -0.88 11.40
C TYR A 88 7.53 0.01 10.59
N ILE A 89 7.92 0.29 9.36
CA ILE A 89 7.07 0.98 8.38
C ILE A 89 6.95 0.09 7.15
N LEU A 90 5.71 -0.09 6.68
CA LEU A 90 5.39 -0.76 5.44
C LEU A 90 4.75 0.22 4.47
N SER A 91 5.15 0.18 3.20
CA SER A 91 4.45 0.87 2.11
C SER A 91 4.47 0.00 0.86
N ASP A 92 3.33 -0.65 0.59
CA ASP A 92 3.17 -1.60 -0.51
C ASP A 92 2.40 -0.96 -1.66
N GLN A 93 3.05 -0.77 -2.79
CA GLN A 93 2.46 -0.25 -4.02
C GLN A 93 1.88 1.18 -3.91
N VAL A 94 2.51 2.05 -3.12
CA VAL A 94 2.00 3.39 -2.83
C VAL A 94 2.94 4.51 -3.29
N LEU A 95 4.23 4.42 -2.96
CA LEU A 95 5.13 5.57 -3.11
C LEU A 95 5.31 6.06 -4.55
N HIS A 96 5.14 5.19 -5.54
CA HIS A 96 5.20 5.56 -6.96
C HIS A 96 3.97 6.35 -7.44
N HIS A 97 2.89 6.41 -6.66
CA HIS A 97 1.75 7.29 -6.91
C HIS A 97 1.92 8.69 -6.32
N THR A 98 2.99 8.93 -5.56
CA THR A 98 3.30 10.27 -5.06
C THR A 98 4.05 11.09 -6.12
N LYS A 99 4.01 12.43 -5.98
CA LYS A 99 4.71 13.35 -6.90
C LYS A 99 6.21 13.00 -7.07
N ASN A 100 6.86 12.48 -6.03
CA ASN A 100 8.25 12.05 -6.09
C ASN A 100 8.50 10.92 -5.06
N THR A 101 8.67 9.71 -5.58
CA THR A 101 8.90 8.48 -4.81
C THR A 101 10.08 8.60 -3.84
N LYS A 102 11.22 9.12 -4.31
CA LYS A 102 12.44 9.26 -3.50
C LYS A 102 12.26 10.22 -2.32
N THR A 103 11.58 11.35 -2.56
CA THR A 103 11.29 12.33 -1.51
C THR A 103 10.32 11.76 -0.48
N SER A 104 9.28 11.07 -0.92
CA SER A 104 8.31 10.42 -0.03
C SER A 104 8.97 9.32 0.81
N PHE A 105 9.83 8.51 0.22
CA PHE A 105 10.63 7.53 0.95
C PHE A 105 11.49 8.19 2.03
N LYS A 106 12.29 9.21 1.65
CA LYS A 106 13.12 9.96 2.60
C LYS A 106 12.32 10.64 3.71
N TYR A 107 11.08 11.03 3.43
CA TYR A 107 10.20 11.60 4.43
C TYR A 107 9.75 10.52 5.43
N LEU A 108 9.31 9.36 4.98
CA LEU A 108 8.89 8.25 5.84
C LEU A 108 10.02 7.75 6.74
N THR A 109 11.26 7.69 6.25
CA THR A 109 12.40 7.23 7.08
C THR A 109 12.67 8.11 8.30
N LYS A 110 12.23 9.37 8.31
CA LYS A 110 12.36 10.26 9.49
C LYS A 110 11.54 9.78 10.68
N PHE A 111 10.52 8.97 10.45
CA PHE A 111 9.63 8.44 11.47
C PHE A 111 10.07 7.08 12.01
N LEU A 112 11.07 6.44 11.40
CA LEU A 112 11.69 5.23 11.94
C LEU A 112 12.54 5.53 13.16
N LYS A 113 12.48 4.65 14.15
CA LYS A 113 13.48 4.57 15.22
C LYS A 113 14.85 4.21 14.65
N ARG A 114 15.90 4.33 15.45
CA ARG A 114 17.29 4.06 15.03
C ARG A 114 17.45 2.67 14.41
N ASP A 115 16.85 1.65 15.02
CA ASP A 115 16.94 0.25 14.58
C ASP A 115 15.63 -0.21 13.90
N GLY A 116 14.81 0.76 13.44
CA GLY A 116 13.58 0.49 12.73
C GLY A 116 13.84 0.08 11.28
N ILE A 117 12.96 -0.74 10.73
CA ILE A 117 13.00 -1.18 9.33
C ILE A 117 11.84 -0.57 8.56
N ILE A 118 12.11 -0.16 7.32
CA ILE A 118 11.09 0.16 6.33
C ILE A 118 11.11 -0.88 5.22
N SER A 119 9.94 -1.45 4.94
CA SER A 119 9.72 -2.31 3.77
C SER A 119 8.88 -1.53 2.76
N ILE A 120 9.39 -1.44 1.54
CA ILE A 120 8.67 -0.79 0.44
C ILE A 120 8.60 -1.72 -0.77
N TYR A 121 7.47 -1.61 -1.49
CA TYR A 121 7.36 -2.17 -2.82
C TYR A 121 6.84 -1.08 -3.76
N VAL A 122 7.58 -0.83 -4.82
CA VAL A 122 7.24 0.13 -5.87
C VAL A 122 7.33 -0.56 -7.23
N TYR A 123 6.54 -0.11 -8.17
CA TYR A 123 6.62 -0.63 -9.53
C TYR A 123 7.96 -0.27 -10.15
N ASN A 124 8.52 -1.22 -10.88
CA ASN A 124 9.63 -0.96 -11.77
C ASN A 124 9.12 -0.27 -13.04
N LYS A 125 9.98 0.46 -13.72
CA LYS A 125 9.69 0.98 -15.07
C LYS A 125 9.30 -0.19 -15.97
N LYS A 126 8.14 -0.10 -16.59
CA LYS A 126 7.65 -1.13 -17.51
C LYS A 126 8.33 -1.00 -18.88
N ALA A 127 8.16 -1.99 -19.74
CA ALA A 127 8.58 -1.87 -21.14
C ALA A 127 7.89 -0.67 -21.81
N PRO A 128 8.57 0.07 -22.73
CA PRO A 128 8.03 1.29 -23.34
C PRO A 128 6.62 1.16 -23.92
N VAL A 129 6.32 0.03 -24.57
CA VAL A 129 4.98 -0.26 -25.12
C VAL A 129 3.91 -0.29 -24.05
N ARG A 130 4.21 -0.86 -22.87
CA ARG A 130 3.26 -0.94 -21.75
C ARG A 130 3.08 0.40 -21.05
N GLU A 131 4.14 1.18 -20.92
CA GLU A 131 4.04 2.56 -20.40
C GLU A 131 3.13 3.41 -21.30
N PHE A 132 3.34 3.33 -22.63
CA PHE A 132 2.52 4.03 -23.61
C PHE A 132 1.05 3.60 -23.52
N SER A 133 0.78 2.30 -23.43
CA SER A 133 -0.60 1.78 -23.31
C SER A 133 -1.27 2.24 -22.01
N ASP A 134 -0.56 2.18 -20.88
CA ASP A 134 -1.09 2.61 -19.58
C ASP A 134 -1.38 4.12 -19.57
N ASP A 135 -0.52 4.94 -20.19
CA ASP A 135 -0.73 6.40 -20.29
C ASP A 135 -1.90 6.72 -21.22
N HIS A 136 -2.01 6.06 -22.37
CA HIS A 136 -3.14 6.21 -23.27
C HIS A 136 -4.48 5.86 -22.60
N ILE A 137 -4.51 4.74 -21.84
CA ILE A 137 -5.71 4.36 -21.07
C ILE A 137 -6.06 5.44 -20.05
N ARG A 138 -5.09 5.98 -19.30
CA ARG A 138 -5.33 7.02 -18.30
C ARG A 138 -5.87 8.31 -18.95
N GLU A 139 -5.25 8.77 -20.02
CA GLU A 139 -5.70 9.96 -20.76
C GLU A 139 -7.13 9.78 -21.30
N THR A 140 -7.43 8.59 -21.81
CA THR A 140 -8.77 8.27 -22.34
C THR A 140 -9.82 8.24 -21.24
N THR A 141 -9.49 7.70 -20.05
CA THR A 141 -10.48 7.46 -18.99
C THR A 141 -10.65 8.61 -18.00
N VAL A 142 -9.71 9.57 -17.94
CA VAL A 142 -9.69 10.65 -16.92
C VAL A 142 -10.96 11.53 -16.91
N ASN A 143 -11.61 11.69 -18.06
CA ASN A 143 -12.82 12.51 -18.21
C ASN A 143 -14.09 11.67 -18.45
N MET A 144 -14.02 10.35 -18.35
CA MET A 144 -15.19 9.47 -18.51
C MET A 144 -16.07 9.48 -17.27
N SER A 145 -17.38 9.31 -17.48
CA SER A 145 -18.28 8.96 -16.38
C SER A 145 -17.93 7.58 -15.79
N PHE A 146 -18.40 7.29 -14.58
CA PHE A 146 -18.20 5.98 -13.98
C PHE A 146 -18.73 4.83 -14.87
N ASP A 147 -19.91 5.01 -15.44
CA ASP A 147 -20.54 3.99 -16.29
C ASP A 147 -19.77 3.77 -17.60
N ASP A 148 -19.27 4.85 -18.23
CA ASP A 148 -18.44 4.75 -19.43
C ASP A 148 -17.08 4.09 -19.11
N CYS A 149 -16.47 4.43 -17.98
CA CYS A 149 -15.26 3.77 -17.49
C CYS A 149 -15.48 2.26 -17.27
N MET A 150 -16.62 1.87 -16.69
CA MET A 150 -16.96 0.46 -16.48
C MET A 150 -17.17 -0.29 -17.79
N LYS A 151 -17.82 0.35 -18.79
CA LYS A 151 -17.98 -0.22 -20.13
C LYS A 151 -16.62 -0.38 -20.81
N PHE A 152 -15.81 0.67 -20.86
CA PHE A 152 -14.46 0.64 -21.41
C PHE A 152 -13.59 -0.47 -20.77
N SER A 153 -13.65 -0.60 -19.45
CA SER A 153 -12.90 -1.64 -18.74
C SER A 153 -13.32 -3.07 -19.13
N LYS A 154 -14.62 -3.30 -19.35
CA LYS A 154 -15.14 -4.59 -19.84
C LYS A 154 -14.65 -4.88 -21.25
N ASP A 155 -14.70 -3.91 -22.14
CA ASP A 155 -14.25 -4.05 -23.53
C ASP A 155 -12.74 -4.34 -23.58
N MET A 156 -11.94 -3.64 -22.79
CA MET A 156 -10.50 -3.89 -22.65
C MET A 156 -10.19 -5.28 -22.08
N ALA A 157 -11.00 -5.77 -21.13
CA ALA A 157 -10.84 -7.11 -20.59
C ALA A 157 -11.13 -8.20 -21.62
N ILE A 158 -12.14 -7.99 -22.50
CA ILE A 158 -12.47 -8.88 -23.62
C ILE A 158 -11.31 -8.90 -24.63
N LEU A 159 -10.80 -7.73 -24.99
CA LEU A 159 -9.66 -7.60 -25.90
C LEU A 159 -8.42 -8.32 -25.34
N GLY A 160 -8.08 -8.08 -24.06
CA GLY A 160 -6.95 -8.74 -23.41
C GLY A 160 -7.07 -10.27 -23.39
N LYS A 161 -8.29 -10.77 -23.13
CA LYS A 161 -8.59 -12.21 -23.20
C LYS A 161 -8.42 -12.79 -24.60
N SER A 162 -8.79 -12.04 -25.64
CA SER A 162 -8.66 -12.47 -27.04
C SER A 162 -7.19 -12.50 -27.44
N LEU A 163 -6.41 -11.47 -27.08
CA LEU A 163 -4.98 -11.40 -27.37
C LEU A 163 -4.14 -12.45 -26.63
N SER A 164 -4.58 -12.87 -25.45
CA SER A 164 -3.87 -13.91 -24.65
C SER A 164 -4.00 -15.32 -25.21
N LYS A 165 -4.82 -15.52 -26.26
CA LYS A 165 -5.01 -16.80 -26.95
C LYS A 165 -4.19 -16.92 -28.24
N LEU A 166 -3.50 -15.84 -28.61
CA LEU A 166 -2.56 -15.79 -29.73
C LEU A 166 -1.14 -16.13 -29.25
#